data_494284750ca9d3d3b2a9897c05d224b5
#
_entry.id   494284750ca9d3d3b2a9897c05d224b5
#
_cell.length_a   1.000
_cell.length_b   1.000
_cell.length_c   1.000
_cell.angle_alpha   90.00
_cell.angle_beta   90.00
_cell.angle_gamma   90.00
#
_symmetry.space_group_name_H-M   'P 1'
#
loop_
_entity.id
_entity.type
_entity.pdbx_description
1 polymer ?
#
loop_
_entity_poly.entity_id
_entity_poly.type
_entity_poly.pdbx_seq_one_letter_code
_entity_poly.pdbx_strand_id
1 'polypeptide(L)'
;MELLPRQSMLMTSNLHSKAASGPLSRLVQRGWRRSRRPVGQSTRGKTASNRLRRVDAFLLLYDAHLLRREDGLFAGAWFVDLGYGAEPVTTLESAARFRRINPLLPVMGVEIDPARVAAAQPFADERTAFRLGGFNLPLRRLEAGQSERVRAIRAFNVLRQYEEADVEPAWSELAQAALPGALLIEGTSDPSGSLWVANILRREPSMPRWRLEALVFSTKLRTPFTPETFQAVLPKKFIHRVRPGEMIYHFFEAWRQAAQSTVHERVWGERRHFIAAGQTLRTYGFCVDVRRRWLARGYLLLQPPFYETKRRMNISPEERRSKHIDGAEQCAQDP
;
A
#
# COMPACT_ATOMS: atom_id res chain seq x y z
N MET A 1 -16.53 61.63 42.68
CA MET A 1 -15.76 61.85 41.43
C MET A 1 -14.90 60.69 41.21
N GLU A 2 -15.51 59.64 40.59
CA GLU A 2 -15.00 58.27 40.47
C GLU A 2 -14.35 58.05 39.08
N LEU A 3 -13.18 57.53 39.10
CA LEU A 3 -12.48 57.10 37.90
C LEU A 3 -12.63 55.54 37.72
N LEU A 4 -13.32 55.16 36.66
CA LEU A 4 -13.46 53.77 36.24
C LEU A 4 -12.18 53.26 35.52
N PRO A 5 -11.78 51.98 35.71
CA PRO A 5 -10.63 51.41 35.05
C PRO A 5 -10.96 50.87 33.65
N ARG A 6 -10.05 51.06 32.70
CA ARG A 6 -10.07 50.53 31.35
C ARG A 6 -9.86 49.02 31.35
N GLN A 7 -10.80 48.26 30.79
CA GLN A 7 -10.63 46.85 30.43
C GLN A 7 -9.78 46.75 29.16
N SER A 8 -8.68 46.03 29.24
CA SER A 8 -7.85 45.59 28.12
C SER A 8 -8.48 44.37 27.46
N MET A 9 -8.93 44.53 26.24
CA MET A 9 -9.46 43.46 25.38
C MET A 9 -8.30 42.65 24.79
N LEU A 10 -8.06 41.45 25.29
CA LEU A 10 -7.17 40.47 24.71
C LEU A 10 -7.86 39.85 23.46
N MET A 11 -7.43 40.28 22.29
CA MET A 11 -7.76 39.58 21.04
C MET A 11 -6.98 38.28 20.95
N THR A 12 -7.64 37.16 21.20
CA THR A 12 -7.16 35.84 20.82
C THR A 12 -7.39 35.64 19.33
N SER A 13 -6.33 35.73 18.54
CA SER A 13 -6.33 35.38 17.12
C SER A 13 -6.46 33.88 16.97
N ASN A 14 -7.65 33.40 16.66
CA ASN A 14 -7.91 32.02 16.17
C ASN A 14 -7.34 31.86 14.76
N LEU A 15 -6.10 31.45 14.65
CA LEU A 15 -5.52 30.91 13.41
C LEU A 15 -6.08 29.52 13.17
N HIS A 16 -7.31 29.43 12.64
CA HIS A 16 -7.79 28.22 11.99
C HIS A 16 -7.09 28.09 10.65
N SER A 17 -6.04 27.25 10.62
CA SER A 17 -5.46 26.74 9.40
C SER A 17 -6.56 26.02 8.61
N LYS A 18 -7.10 26.66 7.58
CA LYS A 18 -7.91 26.01 6.55
C LYS A 18 -6.99 25.11 5.74
N ALA A 19 -6.80 23.86 6.18
CA ALA A 19 -6.28 22.82 5.31
C ALA A 19 -7.23 22.71 4.12
N ALA A 20 -6.76 23.05 2.92
CA ALA A 20 -7.53 22.91 1.70
C ALA A 20 -7.86 21.42 1.51
N SER A 21 -9.12 21.05 1.71
CA SER A 21 -9.59 19.70 1.52
C SER A 21 -9.61 19.38 0.02
N GLY A 22 -8.94 18.30 -0.40
CA GLY A 22 -8.94 17.80 -1.77
C GLY A 22 -10.34 17.39 -2.25
N PRO A 23 -10.49 17.11 -3.57
CA PRO A 23 -11.80 16.80 -4.16
C PRO A 23 -12.52 15.62 -3.50
N LEU A 24 -11.78 14.59 -3.08
CA LEU A 24 -12.36 13.43 -2.39
C LEU A 24 -12.76 13.73 -0.95
N SER A 25 -12.01 14.56 -0.22
CA SER A 25 -12.34 14.94 1.15
C SER A 25 -13.64 15.75 1.24
N ARG A 26 -13.95 16.60 0.23
CA ARG A 26 -15.24 17.31 0.14
C ARG A 26 -16.42 16.37 -0.12
N LEU A 27 -16.21 15.29 -0.86
CA LEU A 27 -17.22 14.27 -1.10
C LEU A 27 -17.53 13.48 0.18
N VAL A 28 -16.53 13.11 0.97
CA VAL A 28 -16.69 12.41 2.25
C VAL A 28 -17.46 13.26 3.26
N GLN A 29 -17.17 14.56 3.36
CA GLN A 29 -17.89 15.46 4.27
C GLN A 29 -19.38 15.65 3.95
N ARG A 30 -19.82 15.38 2.71
CA ARG A 30 -21.22 15.46 2.29
C ARG A 30 -22.06 14.23 2.57
N GLY A 31 -21.57 13.28 3.34
CA GLY A 31 -22.29 12.04 3.66
C GLY A 31 -22.60 11.24 2.39
N TRP A 32 -21.73 10.35 2.05
CA TRP A 32 -21.84 9.50 0.85
C TRP A 32 -23.11 8.67 0.87
N ARG A 33 -24.21 9.23 0.43
CA ARG A 33 -25.33 8.45 -0.07
C ARG A 33 -24.83 7.76 -1.32
N ARG A 34 -24.87 6.40 -1.34
CA ARG A 34 -24.43 5.49 -2.40
C ARG A 34 -24.59 6.13 -3.80
N SER A 35 -23.58 6.89 -4.22
CA SER A 35 -23.54 7.45 -5.57
C SER A 35 -23.43 6.29 -6.55
N ARG A 36 -24.35 6.19 -7.50
CA ARG A 36 -24.22 5.27 -8.64
C ARG A 36 -23.07 5.68 -9.58
N ARG A 37 -22.57 6.90 -9.45
CA ARG A 37 -21.45 7.40 -10.26
C ARG A 37 -20.12 6.92 -9.68
N PRO A 38 -19.16 6.52 -10.55
CA PRO A 38 -17.82 6.17 -10.13
C PRO A 38 -17.16 7.28 -9.34
N VAL A 39 -16.45 6.91 -8.26
CA VAL A 39 -15.72 7.85 -7.43
C VAL A 39 -14.24 7.68 -7.68
N GLY A 40 -13.64 8.73 -8.21
CA GLY A 40 -12.21 8.73 -8.55
C GLY A 40 -11.91 9.57 -9.79
N GLN A 41 -10.69 9.42 -10.30
CA GLN A 41 -10.18 10.08 -11.50
C GLN A 41 -9.60 9.06 -12.47
N SER A 42 -9.74 9.28 -13.77
CA SER A 42 -9.15 8.41 -14.77
C SER A 42 -7.63 8.38 -14.66
N THR A 43 -7.05 7.17 -14.66
CA THR A 43 -5.60 6.99 -14.61
C THR A 43 -4.97 7.34 -15.96
N ARG A 44 -3.77 7.95 -15.94
CA ARG A 44 -2.97 8.21 -17.16
C ARG A 44 -2.22 6.97 -17.63
N GLY A 45 -2.20 5.92 -16.84
CA GLY A 45 -1.26 4.82 -16.95
C GLY A 45 -1.43 3.97 -18.19
N LYS A 46 -0.38 3.88 -19.01
CA LYS A 46 -0.22 2.78 -19.94
C LYS A 46 -0.02 1.51 -19.13
N THR A 47 -0.74 0.46 -19.47
CA THR A 47 -0.52 -0.86 -18.94
C THR A 47 0.46 -1.64 -19.82
N ALA A 48 1.07 -2.70 -19.31
CA ALA A 48 1.98 -3.55 -20.06
C ALA A 48 1.95 -4.97 -19.52
N SER A 49 2.18 -5.94 -20.41
CA SER A 49 2.28 -7.34 -20.03
C SER A 49 3.33 -7.55 -18.94
N ASN A 50 3.01 -8.41 -17.99
CA ASN A 50 3.86 -8.77 -16.85
C ASN A 50 4.25 -7.63 -15.88
N ARG A 51 3.72 -6.42 -16.06
CA ARG A 51 4.04 -5.29 -15.21
C ARG A 51 3.76 -5.57 -13.72
N LEU A 52 2.64 -6.21 -13.40
CA LEU A 52 2.26 -6.52 -12.02
C LEU A 52 2.57 -7.98 -11.61
N ARG A 53 3.31 -8.74 -12.44
CA ARG A 53 3.69 -10.12 -12.13
C ARG A 53 4.38 -10.28 -10.77
N ARG A 54 5.28 -9.34 -10.41
CA ARG A 54 5.97 -9.39 -9.11
C ARG A 54 5.06 -9.07 -7.94
N VAL A 55 4.06 -8.22 -8.16
CA VAL A 55 3.01 -7.93 -7.16
C VAL A 55 2.17 -9.19 -6.91
N ASP A 56 1.75 -9.89 -7.98
CA ASP A 56 1.00 -11.14 -7.85
C ASP A 56 1.83 -12.23 -7.16
N ALA A 57 3.12 -12.35 -7.52
CA ALA A 57 4.02 -13.30 -6.86
C ALA A 57 4.23 -12.96 -5.37
N PHE A 58 4.25 -11.68 -5.01
CA PHE A 58 4.28 -11.23 -3.63
C PHE A 58 2.99 -11.64 -2.90
N LEU A 59 1.82 -11.37 -3.46
CA LEU A 59 0.52 -11.74 -2.86
C LEU A 59 0.41 -13.25 -2.62
N LEU A 60 0.83 -14.06 -3.59
CA LEU A 60 0.88 -15.52 -3.46
C LEU A 60 1.83 -16.00 -2.36
N LEU A 61 2.90 -15.26 -2.08
CA LEU A 61 3.84 -15.57 -1.02
C LEU A 61 3.38 -15.02 0.35
N TYR A 62 2.71 -13.87 0.34
CA TYR A 62 2.29 -13.13 1.54
C TYR A 62 1.08 -13.78 2.18
N ASP A 63 0.03 -14.02 1.40
CA ASP A 63 -1.22 -14.59 1.90
C ASP A 63 -1.90 -15.50 0.86
N ALA A 64 -1.24 -16.61 0.53
CA ALA A 64 -1.84 -17.62 -0.36
C ALA A 64 -3.14 -18.21 0.22
N HIS A 65 -3.25 -18.26 1.55
CA HIS A 65 -4.44 -18.79 2.22
C HIS A 65 -5.68 -17.94 1.89
N LEU A 66 -5.57 -16.61 1.98
CA LEU A 66 -6.65 -15.70 1.61
C LEU A 66 -7.16 -15.92 0.18
N LEU A 67 -6.23 -16.15 -0.76
CA LEU A 67 -6.59 -16.38 -2.16
C LEU A 67 -7.21 -17.78 -2.39
N ARG A 68 -6.83 -18.78 -1.58
CA ARG A 68 -7.34 -20.16 -1.70
C ARG A 68 -8.71 -20.36 -1.04
N ARG A 69 -9.09 -19.55 -0.08
CA ARG A 69 -10.33 -19.77 0.69
C ARG A 69 -11.56 -19.83 -0.21
N GLU A 70 -12.33 -20.89 -0.04
CA GLU A 70 -13.62 -21.15 -0.71
C GLU A 70 -14.75 -21.38 0.31
N ASP A 71 -14.45 -21.12 1.61
CA ASP A 71 -15.34 -21.34 2.74
C ASP A 71 -15.98 -20.05 3.27
N GLY A 72 -17.11 -20.19 3.91
CA GLY A 72 -17.79 -19.14 4.66
C GLY A 72 -17.98 -17.83 3.85
N LEU A 73 -17.59 -16.72 4.44
CA LEU A 73 -17.73 -15.41 3.80
C LEU A 73 -16.84 -15.22 2.55
N PHE A 74 -15.79 -16.02 2.41
CA PHE A 74 -14.86 -15.93 1.30
C PHE A 74 -15.27 -16.73 0.07
N ALA A 75 -16.29 -17.61 0.20
CA ALA A 75 -16.87 -18.31 -0.94
C ALA A 75 -17.39 -17.30 -1.99
N GLY A 76 -16.88 -17.40 -3.22
CA GLY A 76 -17.23 -16.48 -4.31
C GLY A 76 -16.81 -15.01 -4.13
N ALA A 77 -15.99 -14.68 -3.11
CA ALA A 77 -15.52 -13.32 -2.90
C ALA A 77 -14.47 -12.92 -3.94
N TRP A 78 -14.61 -11.73 -4.50
CA TRP A 78 -13.79 -11.21 -5.60
C TRP A 78 -12.37 -10.82 -5.19
N PHE A 79 -11.40 -11.10 -6.06
CA PHE A 79 -10.19 -10.32 -6.18
C PHE A 79 -10.46 -9.13 -7.11
N VAL A 80 -10.15 -7.91 -6.69
CA VAL A 80 -10.40 -6.68 -7.45
C VAL A 80 -9.08 -6.08 -7.91
N ASP A 81 -8.95 -5.82 -9.23
CA ASP A 81 -7.90 -5.03 -9.83
C ASP A 81 -8.46 -3.63 -10.15
N LEU A 82 -8.18 -2.68 -9.26
CA LEU A 82 -8.70 -1.31 -9.34
C LEU A 82 -7.81 -0.44 -10.22
N GLY A 83 -8.40 0.18 -11.25
CA GLY A 83 -7.69 1.05 -12.18
C GLY A 83 -6.74 0.27 -13.09
N TYR A 84 -7.22 -0.79 -13.74
CA TYR A 84 -6.38 -1.65 -14.58
C TYR A 84 -5.79 -0.93 -15.81
N GLY A 85 -6.31 0.25 -16.16
CA GLY A 85 -5.76 1.11 -17.22
C GLY A 85 -6.38 0.90 -18.60
N ALA A 86 -5.60 1.14 -19.66
CA ALA A 86 -6.11 1.14 -21.03
C ALA A 86 -6.52 -0.26 -21.53
N GLU A 87 -5.82 -1.29 -21.07
CA GLU A 87 -6.06 -2.68 -21.48
C GLU A 87 -6.20 -3.57 -20.25
N PRO A 88 -7.03 -4.63 -20.30
CA PRO A 88 -7.29 -5.51 -19.15
C PRO A 88 -6.16 -6.51 -18.87
N VAL A 89 -4.99 -6.36 -19.50
CA VAL A 89 -3.90 -7.33 -19.47
C VAL A 89 -3.46 -7.71 -18.07
N THR A 90 -3.33 -6.74 -17.16
CA THR A 90 -2.90 -7.01 -15.77
C THR A 90 -3.95 -7.80 -14.98
N THR A 91 -5.22 -7.53 -15.21
CA THR A 91 -6.35 -8.27 -14.60
C THR A 91 -6.37 -9.72 -15.07
N LEU A 92 -6.28 -9.95 -16.39
CA LEU A 92 -6.28 -11.28 -17.00
C LEU A 92 -5.07 -12.11 -16.56
N GLU A 93 -3.89 -11.51 -16.55
CA GLU A 93 -2.67 -12.16 -16.06
C GLU A 93 -2.76 -12.56 -14.58
N SER A 94 -3.37 -11.73 -13.74
CA SER A 94 -3.59 -12.02 -12.32
C SER A 94 -4.60 -13.15 -12.16
N ALA A 95 -5.71 -13.13 -12.91
CA ALA A 95 -6.68 -14.22 -12.95
C ALA A 95 -6.01 -15.55 -13.29
N ALA A 96 -5.21 -15.58 -14.35
CA ALA A 96 -4.47 -16.78 -14.76
C ALA A 96 -3.49 -17.29 -13.68
N ARG A 97 -2.81 -16.36 -12.98
CA ARG A 97 -1.83 -16.73 -11.92
C ARG A 97 -2.52 -17.24 -10.66
N PHE A 98 -3.57 -16.56 -10.20
CA PHE A 98 -4.27 -16.92 -8.96
C PHE A 98 -5.13 -18.18 -9.12
N ARG A 99 -5.70 -18.41 -10.29
CA ARG A 99 -6.46 -19.64 -10.60
C ARG A 99 -5.61 -20.91 -10.61
N ARG A 100 -4.30 -20.81 -10.61
CA ARG A 100 -3.41 -21.98 -10.39
C ARG A 100 -3.52 -22.53 -8.97
N ILE A 101 -3.95 -21.74 -8.00
CA ILE A 101 -4.11 -22.14 -6.60
C ILE A 101 -5.56 -22.14 -6.13
N ASN A 102 -6.46 -21.46 -6.85
CA ASN A 102 -7.90 -21.44 -6.67
C ASN A 102 -8.58 -21.31 -8.03
N PRO A 103 -8.92 -22.42 -8.70
CA PRO A 103 -9.54 -22.40 -10.03
C PRO A 103 -10.88 -21.66 -10.08
N LEU A 104 -11.58 -21.54 -8.94
CA LEU A 104 -12.89 -20.89 -8.82
C LEU A 104 -12.79 -19.39 -8.47
N LEU A 105 -11.60 -18.84 -8.28
CA LEU A 105 -11.42 -17.47 -7.85
C LEU A 105 -12.03 -16.46 -8.84
N PRO A 106 -13.07 -15.70 -8.47
CA PRO A 106 -13.58 -14.64 -9.30
C PRO A 106 -12.66 -13.41 -9.25
N VAL A 107 -12.40 -12.82 -10.43
CA VAL A 107 -11.53 -11.65 -10.59
C VAL A 107 -12.30 -10.53 -11.28
N MET A 108 -12.25 -9.33 -10.71
CA MET A 108 -12.94 -8.16 -11.23
C MET A 108 -11.93 -7.05 -11.56
N GLY A 109 -11.88 -6.64 -12.83
CA GLY A 109 -11.26 -5.38 -13.23
C GLY A 109 -12.25 -4.23 -13.04
N VAL A 110 -11.83 -3.19 -12.33
CA VAL A 110 -12.62 -1.97 -12.14
C VAL A 110 -11.89 -0.80 -12.75
N GLU A 111 -12.56 -0.06 -13.63
CA GLU A 111 -12.00 1.13 -14.27
C GLU A 111 -13.06 2.23 -14.30
N ILE A 112 -12.62 3.48 -14.23
CA ILE A 112 -13.49 4.65 -14.17
C ILE A 112 -13.84 5.18 -15.56
N ASP A 113 -13.06 4.83 -16.56
CA ASP A 113 -13.26 5.23 -17.94
C ASP A 113 -14.19 4.23 -18.66
N PRO A 114 -15.40 4.66 -19.09
CA PRO A 114 -16.37 3.77 -19.71
C PRO A 114 -15.89 3.17 -21.03
N ALA A 115 -15.06 3.89 -21.81
CA ALA A 115 -14.53 3.36 -23.06
C ALA A 115 -13.57 2.21 -22.82
N ARG A 116 -12.71 2.29 -21.80
CA ARG A 116 -11.82 1.20 -21.39
C ARG A 116 -12.60 -0.01 -20.88
N VAL A 117 -13.67 0.22 -20.11
CA VAL A 117 -14.54 -0.86 -19.67
C VAL A 117 -15.23 -1.55 -20.84
N ALA A 118 -15.75 -0.78 -21.81
CA ALA A 118 -16.36 -1.34 -23.01
C ALA A 118 -15.34 -2.18 -23.81
N ALA A 119 -14.12 -1.69 -23.99
CA ALA A 119 -13.05 -2.41 -24.68
C ALA A 119 -12.62 -3.70 -23.96
N ALA A 120 -12.81 -3.77 -22.66
CA ALA A 120 -12.47 -4.96 -21.86
C ALA A 120 -13.57 -6.03 -21.85
N GLN A 121 -14.83 -5.70 -22.19
CA GLN A 121 -15.96 -6.65 -22.15
C GLN A 121 -15.73 -7.96 -22.94
N PRO A 122 -15.11 -7.95 -24.15
CA PRO A 122 -14.85 -9.20 -24.89
C PRO A 122 -13.97 -10.22 -24.14
N PHE A 123 -13.23 -9.79 -23.12
CA PHE A 123 -12.36 -10.63 -22.31
C PHE A 123 -13.04 -11.10 -21.00
N ALA A 124 -14.30 -10.73 -20.78
CA ALA A 124 -15.06 -11.20 -19.62
C ALA A 124 -15.46 -12.69 -19.80
N ASP A 125 -15.49 -13.43 -18.67
CA ASP A 125 -15.99 -14.78 -18.61
C ASP A 125 -16.85 -14.98 -17.34
N GLU A 126 -17.26 -16.20 -17.03
CA GLU A 126 -18.08 -16.50 -15.84
C GLU A 126 -17.45 -16.07 -14.52
N ARG A 127 -16.11 -15.96 -14.46
CA ARG A 127 -15.32 -15.65 -13.28
C ARG A 127 -14.44 -14.40 -13.44
N THR A 128 -14.48 -13.77 -14.61
CA THR A 128 -13.77 -12.53 -14.88
C THR A 128 -14.77 -11.47 -15.32
N ALA A 129 -14.86 -10.37 -14.58
CA ALA A 129 -15.76 -9.26 -14.90
C ALA A 129 -14.99 -7.95 -15.03
N PHE A 130 -15.43 -7.10 -15.95
CA PHE A 130 -14.94 -5.73 -16.08
C PHE A 130 -16.09 -4.77 -15.86
N ARG A 131 -15.92 -3.85 -14.89
CA ARG A 131 -17.00 -2.98 -14.46
C ARG A 131 -16.59 -1.51 -14.37
N LEU A 132 -17.52 -0.65 -14.73
CA LEU A 132 -17.39 0.79 -14.51
C LEU A 132 -17.52 1.09 -13.03
N GLY A 133 -16.49 1.69 -12.45
CA GLY A 133 -16.46 2.00 -11.02
C GLY A 133 -15.20 2.74 -10.62
N GLY A 134 -15.11 3.04 -9.33
CA GLY A 134 -13.97 3.69 -8.70
C GLY A 134 -13.74 3.13 -7.31
N PHE A 135 -13.39 3.98 -6.34
CA PHE A 135 -13.21 3.55 -4.95
C PHE A 135 -14.52 2.99 -4.34
N ASN A 136 -15.67 3.47 -4.81
CA ASN A 136 -16.99 2.87 -4.55
C ASN A 136 -17.20 1.67 -5.47
N LEU A 137 -16.63 0.53 -5.15
CA LEU A 137 -16.63 -0.66 -6.00
C LEU A 137 -18.04 -1.03 -6.50
N PRO A 138 -18.19 -1.38 -7.81
CA PRO A 138 -19.47 -1.64 -8.45
C PRO A 138 -19.98 -3.06 -8.13
N LEU A 139 -20.18 -3.35 -6.85
CA LEU A 139 -20.67 -4.64 -6.37
C LEU A 139 -22.19 -4.77 -6.61
N ARG A 140 -22.61 -5.95 -7.07
CA ARG A 140 -23.99 -6.28 -7.33
C ARG A 140 -24.68 -6.81 -6.06
N ARG A 141 -25.98 -6.56 -5.97
CA ARG A 141 -26.83 -7.28 -5.02
C ARG A 141 -27.14 -8.64 -5.59
N LEU A 142 -26.95 -9.65 -4.79
CA LEU A 142 -27.32 -11.02 -5.08
C LEU A 142 -28.77 -11.28 -4.62
N GLU A 143 -29.33 -12.39 -5.03
CA GLU A 143 -30.59 -12.88 -4.49
C GLU A 143 -30.51 -13.02 -2.96
N ALA A 144 -31.63 -12.97 -2.27
CA ALA A 144 -31.72 -12.96 -0.80
C ALA A 144 -31.07 -11.74 -0.11
N GLY A 145 -30.94 -10.60 -0.79
CA GLY A 145 -30.49 -9.33 -0.17
C GLY A 145 -29.00 -9.24 0.15
N GLN A 146 -28.22 -10.27 -0.14
CA GLN A 146 -26.77 -10.26 -0.01
C GLN A 146 -26.11 -9.41 -1.11
N SER A 147 -24.92 -8.92 -0.84
CA SER A 147 -24.10 -8.24 -1.86
C SER A 147 -22.86 -9.08 -2.18
N GLU A 148 -22.36 -8.95 -3.39
CA GLU A 148 -21.03 -9.45 -3.73
C GLU A 148 -20.00 -8.94 -2.71
N ARG A 149 -18.97 -9.73 -2.48
CA ARG A 149 -17.97 -9.51 -1.43
C ARG A 149 -16.57 -9.47 -2.04
N VAL A 150 -15.66 -8.78 -1.36
CA VAL A 150 -14.28 -8.61 -1.84
C VAL A 150 -13.30 -9.16 -0.81
N ARG A 151 -12.42 -10.09 -1.24
CA ARG A 151 -11.36 -10.69 -0.43
C ARG A 151 -10.04 -9.95 -0.52
N ALA A 152 -9.75 -9.38 -1.67
CA ALA A 152 -8.50 -8.64 -1.88
C ALA A 152 -8.69 -7.57 -2.96
N ILE A 153 -8.00 -6.45 -2.78
CA ILE A 153 -7.99 -5.32 -3.73
C ILE A 153 -6.54 -5.01 -4.05
N ARG A 154 -6.23 -4.87 -5.33
CA ARG A 154 -4.98 -4.32 -5.82
C ARG A 154 -5.25 -2.97 -6.47
N ALA A 155 -4.56 -1.91 -6.00
CA ALA A 155 -4.65 -0.55 -6.52
C ALA A 155 -3.24 -0.04 -6.83
N PHE A 156 -2.76 -0.24 -8.06
CA PHE A 156 -1.41 0.18 -8.46
C PHE A 156 -1.43 1.37 -9.40
N ASN A 157 -0.61 2.38 -9.10
CA ASN A 157 -0.51 3.64 -9.83
C ASN A 157 -1.83 4.46 -9.87
N VAL A 158 -2.80 4.12 -9.02
CA VAL A 158 -4.10 4.79 -8.95
C VAL A 158 -3.99 6.05 -8.10
N LEU A 159 -3.62 5.90 -6.82
CA LEU A 159 -3.59 7.03 -5.87
C LEU A 159 -2.44 8.00 -6.09
N ARG A 160 -1.45 7.65 -6.91
CA ARG A 160 -0.30 8.51 -7.19
C ARG A 160 -0.69 9.88 -7.77
N GLN A 161 -1.78 9.97 -8.50
CA GLN A 161 -2.27 11.20 -9.15
C GLN A 161 -3.18 12.06 -8.26
N TYR A 162 -3.54 11.55 -7.08
CA TYR A 162 -4.41 12.25 -6.13
C TYR A 162 -3.57 13.13 -5.17
N GLU A 163 -4.23 13.96 -4.39
CA GLU A 163 -3.60 14.64 -3.27
C GLU A 163 -3.40 13.68 -2.08
N GLU A 164 -2.43 13.97 -1.19
CA GLU A 164 -2.19 13.12 -0.02
C GLU A 164 -3.43 13.02 0.89
N ALA A 165 -4.17 14.11 1.00
CA ALA A 165 -5.41 14.17 1.79
C ALA A 165 -6.53 13.26 1.25
N ASP A 166 -6.47 12.85 -0.02
CA ASP A 166 -7.47 11.99 -0.64
C ASP A 166 -7.21 10.49 -0.39
N VAL A 167 -6.02 10.11 0.09
CA VAL A 167 -5.63 8.70 0.25
C VAL A 167 -6.48 7.99 1.30
N GLU A 168 -6.61 8.56 2.51
CA GLU A 168 -7.40 7.96 3.59
C GLU A 168 -8.90 7.87 3.26
N PRO A 169 -9.53 8.90 2.67
CA PRO A 169 -10.88 8.79 2.14
C PRO A 169 -11.08 7.66 1.13
N ALA A 170 -10.15 7.50 0.17
CA ALA A 170 -10.20 6.43 -0.81
C ALA A 170 -10.07 5.05 -0.15
N TRP A 171 -9.16 4.89 0.79
CA TRP A 171 -9.02 3.66 1.56
C TRP A 171 -10.27 3.37 2.37
N SER A 172 -10.87 4.36 3.03
CA SER A 172 -12.08 4.21 3.84
C SER A 172 -13.25 3.72 3.00
N GLU A 173 -13.40 4.22 1.77
CA GLU A 173 -14.44 3.76 0.85
C GLU A 173 -14.21 2.31 0.43
N LEU A 174 -13.00 1.93 0.06
CA LEU A 174 -12.66 0.54 -0.26
C LEU A 174 -12.90 -0.42 0.92
N ALA A 175 -12.72 0.06 2.16
CA ALA A 175 -12.95 -0.75 3.35
C ALA A 175 -14.42 -1.15 3.54
N GLN A 176 -15.37 -0.33 3.06
CA GLN A 176 -16.80 -0.63 3.14
C GLN A 176 -17.19 -1.85 2.30
N ALA A 177 -16.50 -2.07 1.18
CA ALA A 177 -16.75 -3.16 0.26
C ALA A 177 -15.99 -4.45 0.62
N ALA A 178 -14.94 -4.34 1.42
CA ALA A 178 -14.03 -5.43 1.72
C ALA A 178 -14.52 -6.27 2.91
N LEU A 179 -14.33 -7.58 2.82
CA LEU A 179 -14.57 -8.51 3.93
C LEU A 179 -13.63 -8.24 5.12
N PRO A 180 -14.07 -8.52 6.35
CA PRO A 180 -13.15 -8.64 7.48
C PRO A 180 -11.97 -9.58 7.15
N GLY A 181 -10.74 -9.14 7.38
CA GLY A 181 -9.55 -9.89 7.02
C GLY A 181 -9.14 -9.81 5.55
N ALA A 182 -9.88 -9.09 4.71
CA ALA A 182 -9.48 -8.81 3.32
C ALA A 182 -8.18 -8.01 3.26
N LEU A 183 -7.49 -8.10 2.13
CA LEU A 183 -6.22 -7.42 1.88
C LEU A 183 -6.38 -6.28 0.86
N LEU A 184 -5.79 -5.12 1.15
CA LEU A 184 -5.56 -4.08 0.15
C LEU A 184 -4.05 -3.95 -0.07
N ILE A 185 -3.61 -4.11 -1.31
CA ILE A 185 -2.27 -3.75 -1.73
C ILE A 185 -2.33 -2.49 -2.60
N GLU A 186 -1.90 -1.38 -2.05
CA GLU A 186 -1.91 -0.07 -2.70
C GLU A 186 -0.49 0.42 -2.93
N GLY A 187 -0.14 0.74 -4.17
CA GLY A 187 1.23 1.13 -4.45
C GLY A 187 1.49 1.73 -5.82
N THR A 188 2.77 1.90 -6.08
CA THR A 188 3.28 2.44 -7.33
C THR A 188 4.38 1.53 -7.88
N SER A 189 4.36 1.31 -9.18
CA SER A 189 5.41 0.58 -9.89
C SER A 189 6.00 1.41 -11.02
N ASP A 190 7.24 1.13 -11.37
CA ASP A 190 7.83 1.56 -12.63
C ASP A 190 7.08 0.96 -13.83
N PRO A 191 7.30 1.44 -15.05
CA PRO A 191 6.61 0.93 -16.24
C PRO A 191 6.84 -0.56 -16.50
N SER A 192 7.99 -1.11 -16.10
CA SER A 192 8.36 -2.51 -16.32
C SER A 192 7.93 -3.46 -15.19
N GLY A 193 7.45 -2.93 -14.06
CA GLY A 193 7.17 -3.70 -12.84
C GLY A 193 8.42 -4.31 -12.19
N SER A 194 9.60 -3.76 -12.52
CA SER A 194 10.87 -4.21 -11.94
C SER A 194 11.09 -3.66 -10.53
N LEU A 195 10.59 -2.46 -10.32
CA LEU A 195 10.65 -1.71 -9.08
C LEU A 195 9.24 -1.29 -8.66
N TRP A 196 8.88 -1.52 -7.42
CA TRP A 196 7.62 -1.03 -6.86
C TRP A 196 7.69 -0.88 -5.34
N VAL A 197 6.86 0.01 -4.81
CA VAL A 197 6.61 0.18 -3.37
C VAL A 197 5.11 0.15 -3.14
N ALA A 198 4.66 -0.57 -2.10
CA ALA A 198 3.25 -0.67 -1.77
C ALA A 198 2.98 -0.75 -0.27
N ASN A 199 1.88 -0.17 0.15
CA ASN A 199 1.24 -0.41 1.43
C ASN A 199 0.51 -1.74 1.39
N ILE A 200 0.69 -2.57 2.40
CA ILE A 200 -0.07 -3.79 2.65
C ILE A 200 -0.99 -3.51 3.82
N LEU A 201 -2.29 -3.53 3.56
CA LEU A 201 -3.30 -3.16 4.54
C LEU A 201 -4.30 -4.29 4.73
N ARG A 202 -4.59 -4.64 5.99
CA ARG A 202 -5.56 -5.66 6.38
C ARG A 202 -6.84 -5.00 6.87
N ARG A 203 -7.99 -5.45 6.37
CA ARG A 203 -9.31 -5.02 6.83
C ARG A 203 -9.53 -5.54 8.25
N GLU A 204 -9.77 -4.64 9.20
CA GLU A 204 -10.02 -5.02 10.59
C GLU A 204 -11.34 -5.81 10.74
N PRO A 205 -11.41 -6.77 11.66
CA PRO A 205 -12.62 -7.58 11.85
C PRO A 205 -13.85 -6.79 12.27
N SER A 206 -13.68 -5.85 13.20
CA SER A 206 -14.79 -5.16 13.88
C SER A 206 -15.23 -3.87 13.19
N MET A 207 -14.35 -3.22 12.44
CA MET A 207 -14.61 -1.91 11.86
C MET A 207 -14.19 -1.85 10.39
N PRO A 208 -14.94 -1.11 9.51
CA PRO A 208 -14.57 -0.95 8.10
C PRO A 208 -13.39 0.02 7.91
N ARG A 209 -12.25 -0.34 8.48
CA ARG A 209 -10.97 0.39 8.33
C ARG A 209 -9.82 -0.56 8.05
N TRP A 210 -8.76 -0.01 7.51
CA TRP A 210 -7.54 -0.74 7.22
C TRP A 210 -6.51 -0.57 8.33
N ARG A 211 -5.86 -1.67 8.71
CA ARG A 211 -4.66 -1.67 9.53
C ARG A 211 -3.46 -1.90 8.60
N LEU A 212 -2.49 -1.01 8.65
CA LEU A 212 -1.25 -1.18 7.89
C LEU A 212 -0.44 -2.33 8.50
N GLU A 213 -0.08 -3.32 7.66
CA GLU A 213 0.76 -4.46 8.06
C GLU A 213 2.21 -4.27 7.65
N ALA A 214 2.47 -3.66 6.50
CA ALA A 214 3.82 -3.38 6.03
C ALA A 214 3.83 -2.33 4.92
N LEU A 215 4.96 -1.62 4.80
CA LEU A 215 5.39 -0.95 3.58
C LEU A 215 6.42 -1.85 2.90
N VAL A 216 6.15 -2.27 1.67
CA VAL A 216 6.97 -3.24 0.95
C VAL A 216 7.71 -2.57 -0.20
N PHE A 217 9.02 -2.75 -0.23
CA PHE A 217 9.90 -2.33 -1.32
C PHE A 217 10.32 -3.55 -2.13
N SER A 218 10.19 -3.49 -3.45
CA SER A 218 10.47 -4.64 -4.32
C SER A 218 11.35 -4.28 -5.50
N THR A 219 12.39 -5.09 -5.73
CA THR A 219 13.27 -5.01 -6.90
C THR A 219 13.57 -6.38 -7.48
N LYS A 220 13.86 -6.43 -8.79
CA LYS A 220 14.22 -7.67 -9.49
C LYS A 220 15.66 -8.16 -9.20
N LEU A 221 16.50 -7.34 -8.58
CA LEU A 221 17.92 -7.65 -8.30
C LEU A 221 18.73 -8.07 -9.56
N ARG A 222 18.38 -7.52 -10.73
CA ARG A 222 19.11 -7.73 -11.99
C ARG A 222 20.15 -6.62 -12.28
N THR A 223 19.93 -5.47 -11.67
CA THR A 223 20.82 -4.31 -11.70
C THR A 223 21.23 -3.97 -10.29
N PRO A 224 22.36 -3.29 -10.08
CA PRO A 224 22.71 -2.77 -8.77
C PRO A 224 21.55 -2.03 -8.15
N PHE A 225 21.19 -2.42 -6.91
CA PHE A 225 20.14 -1.69 -6.20
C PHE A 225 20.78 -0.50 -5.45
N THR A 226 20.06 0.61 -5.46
CA THR A 226 20.29 1.75 -4.58
C THR A 226 18.98 2.10 -3.92
N PRO A 227 18.95 2.35 -2.59
CA PRO A 227 17.73 2.69 -1.88
C PRO A 227 16.97 3.87 -2.50
N GLU A 228 17.68 4.86 -2.99
CA GLU A 228 17.13 6.10 -3.56
C GLU A 228 16.25 5.84 -4.79
N THR A 229 16.51 4.78 -5.54
CA THR A 229 15.68 4.44 -6.72
C THR A 229 14.23 4.18 -6.36
N PHE A 230 13.95 3.72 -5.15
CA PHE A 230 12.60 3.48 -4.67
C PHE A 230 11.79 4.77 -4.43
N GLN A 231 12.45 5.93 -4.25
CA GLN A 231 11.75 7.20 -4.07
C GLN A 231 10.87 7.53 -5.29
N ALA A 232 11.30 7.13 -6.49
CA ALA A 232 10.54 7.35 -7.72
C ALA A 232 9.19 6.58 -7.75
N VAL A 233 9.03 5.54 -6.94
CA VAL A 233 7.84 4.68 -6.90
C VAL A 233 7.19 4.62 -5.51
N LEU A 234 7.43 5.59 -4.66
CA LEU A 234 6.76 5.68 -3.36
C LEU A 234 5.25 5.88 -3.54
N PRO A 235 4.41 5.23 -2.71
CA PRO A 235 2.99 5.56 -2.59
C PRO A 235 2.77 7.03 -2.23
N LYS A 236 1.62 7.59 -2.63
CA LYS A 236 1.30 9.02 -2.46
C LYS A 236 1.51 9.51 -1.03
N LYS A 237 1.22 8.70 -0.04
CA LYS A 237 1.36 9.02 1.38
C LYS A 237 2.81 9.31 1.81
N PHE A 238 3.80 8.88 1.04
CA PHE A 238 5.23 9.02 1.38
C PHE A 238 6.02 9.90 0.41
N ILE A 239 5.54 10.12 -0.81
CA ILE A 239 6.33 10.78 -1.87
C ILE A 239 6.79 12.19 -1.48
N HIS A 240 6.00 12.95 -0.71
CA HIS A 240 6.34 14.31 -0.28
C HIS A 240 6.97 14.36 1.12
N ARG A 241 7.17 13.19 1.74
CA ARG A 241 7.71 13.07 3.10
C ARG A 241 9.17 12.64 3.16
N VAL A 242 9.84 12.52 2.00
CA VAL A 242 11.29 12.25 1.96
C VAL A 242 12.05 13.54 2.23
N ARG A 243 11.96 14.03 3.45
CA ARG A 243 12.58 15.26 3.95
C ARG A 243 13.00 15.09 5.41
N PRO A 244 14.02 15.86 5.88
CA PRO A 244 14.50 15.79 7.27
C PRO A 244 13.34 15.86 8.28
N GLY A 245 13.41 15.04 9.32
CA GLY A 245 12.39 14.94 10.37
C GLY A 245 11.26 13.95 10.10
N GLU A 246 11.10 13.47 8.88
CA GLU A 246 10.10 12.45 8.54
C GLU A 246 10.67 11.02 8.64
N MET A 247 9.86 10.08 9.09
CA MET A 247 10.27 8.68 9.28
C MET A 247 10.85 8.07 8.00
N ILE A 248 10.20 8.28 6.86
CA ILE A 248 10.64 7.71 5.58
C ILE A 248 12.00 8.27 5.12
N TYR A 249 12.31 9.52 5.45
CA TYR A 249 13.63 10.11 5.20
C TYR A 249 14.71 9.37 6.01
N HIS A 250 14.49 9.21 7.32
CA HIS A 250 15.42 8.50 8.19
C HIS A 250 15.60 7.03 7.78
N PHE A 251 14.52 6.39 7.29
CA PHE A 251 14.58 5.05 6.74
C PHE A 251 15.50 4.98 5.52
N PHE A 252 15.37 5.90 4.54
CA PHE A 252 16.24 5.92 3.37
C PHE A 252 17.69 6.21 3.72
N GLU A 253 17.96 7.15 4.64
CA GLU A 253 19.31 7.43 5.12
C GLU A 253 19.94 6.20 5.77
N ALA A 254 19.22 5.52 6.64
CA ALA A 254 19.69 4.29 7.28
C ALA A 254 19.91 3.17 6.24
N TRP A 255 19.00 3.04 5.26
CA TRP A 255 19.14 2.01 4.24
C TRP A 255 20.32 2.29 3.31
N ARG A 256 20.58 3.56 2.98
CA ARG A 256 21.77 3.97 2.24
C ARG A 256 23.06 3.61 3.00
N GLN A 257 23.12 3.93 4.30
CA GLN A 257 24.27 3.57 5.17
C GLN A 257 24.42 2.03 5.24
N ALA A 258 23.35 1.29 5.41
CA ALA A 258 23.35 -0.17 5.42
C ALA A 258 23.86 -0.75 4.10
N ALA A 259 23.42 -0.21 2.96
CA ALA A 259 23.88 -0.64 1.64
C ALA A 259 25.38 -0.32 1.41
N GLN A 260 25.84 0.83 1.88
CA GLN A 260 27.26 1.21 1.82
C GLN A 260 28.13 0.31 2.70
N SER A 261 27.74 0.07 3.95
CA SER A 261 28.52 -0.78 4.88
C SER A 261 28.60 -2.24 4.43
N THR A 262 27.67 -2.70 3.61
CA THR A 262 27.61 -4.08 3.11
C THR A 262 27.98 -4.21 1.63
N VAL A 263 28.59 -3.17 1.02
CA VAL A 263 28.92 -3.14 -0.40
C VAL A 263 29.84 -4.30 -0.83
N HIS A 264 30.70 -4.77 0.06
CA HIS A 264 31.57 -5.94 -0.17
C HIS A 264 30.78 -7.22 -0.50
N GLU A 265 29.56 -7.38 0.01
CA GLU A 265 28.69 -8.51 -0.32
C GLU A 265 28.26 -8.54 -1.80
N ARG A 266 28.42 -7.42 -2.52
CA ARG A 266 28.12 -7.33 -3.96
C ARG A 266 29.02 -8.24 -4.82
N VAL A 267 30.20 -8.58 -4.35
CA VAL A 267 31.08 -9.56 -5.00
C VAL A 267 30.36 -10.90 -5.21
N TRP A 268 29.47 -11.26 -4.31
CA TRP A 268 28.63 -12.45 -4.36
C TRP A 268 27.28 -12.23 -5.06
N GLY A 269 27.10 -11.07 -5.68
CA GLY A 269 25.94 -10.65 -6.44
C GLY A 269 24.93 -9.80 -5.67
N GLU A 270 24.11 -9.06 -6.42
CA GLU A 270 23.14 -8.07 -5.89
C GLU A 270 22.16 -8.66 -4.86
N ARG A 271 21.84 -9.95 -4.97
CA ARG A 271 20.96 -10.62 -4.01
C ARG A 271 21.60 -10.72 -2.62
N ARG A 272 22.90 -11.04 -2.54
CA ARG A 272 23.61 -11.10 -1.28
C ARG A 272 23.73 -9.72 -0.66
N HIS A 273 24.07 -8.72 -1.46
CA HIS A 273 24.14 -7.33 -1.03
C HIS A 273 22.79 -6.82 -0.50
N PHE A 274 21.68 -7.09 -1.22
CA PHE A 274 20.33 -6.70 -0.77
C PHE A 274 19.93 -7.37 0.56
N ILE A 275 20.27 -8.65 0.73
CA ILE A 275 20.01 -9.40 1.98
C ILE A 275 20.79 -8.76 3.12
N ALA A 276 22.09 -8.55 2.95
CA ALA A 276 22.97 -7.98 3.97
C ALA A 276 22.52 -6.56 4.38
N ALA A 277 22.21 -5.70 3.40
CA ALA A 277 21.69 -4.36 3.67
C ALA A 277 20.36 -4.40 4.42
N GLY A 278 19.44 -5.31 4.07
CA GLY A 278 18.17 -5.48 4.78
C GLY A 278 18.35 -5.97 6.22
N GLN A 279 19.29 -6.89 6.46
CA GLN A 279 19.63 -7.36 7.82
C GLN A 279 20.25 -6.24 8.65
N THR A 280 21.15 -5.44 8.06
CA THR A 280 21.77 -4.30 8.72
C THR A 280 20.77 -3.22 9.12
N LEU A 281 19.72 -2.97 8.31
CA LEU A 281 18.64 -2.06 8.67
C LEU A 281 17.96 -2.43 10.00
N ARG A 282 17.80 -3.72 10.27
CA ARG A 282 17.25 -4.17 11.56
C ARG A 282 18.16 -3.79 12.71
N THR A 283 19.49 -3.87 12.55
CA THR A 283 20.44 -3.45 13.58
C THR A 283 20.41 -1.94 13.84
N TYR A 284 19.89 -1.15 12.89
CA TYR A 284 19.67 0.29 13.06
C TYR A 284 18.32 0.63 13.70
N GLY A 285 17.56 -0.38 14.17
CA GLY A 285 16.32 -0.21 14.91
C GLY A 285 15.07 -0.10 14.04
N PHE A 286 15.14 -0.39 12.74
CA PHE A 286 13.97 -0.47 11.89
C PHE A 286 13.31 -1.86 11.96
N CYS A 287 11.98 -1.87 12.09
CA CYS A 287 11.20 -3.12 12.10
C CYS A 287 11.13 -3.72 10.70
N VAL A 288 12.21 -4.35 10.26
CA VAL A 288 12.31 -5.00 8.95
C VAL A 288 12.17 -6.51 9.10
N ASP A 289 11.32 -7.12 8.28
CA ASP A 289 11.25 -8.57 8.18
C ASP A 289 12.46 -9.13 7.43
N VAL A 290 13.43 -9.66 8.18
CA VAL A 290 14.71 -10.15 7.64
C VAL A 290 14.66 -11.60 7.15
N ARG A 291 13.49 -12.25 7.16
CA ARG A 291 13.36 -13.63 6.69
C ARG A 291 13.82 -13.77 5.25
N ARG A 292 14.66 -14.79 5.00
CA ARG A 292 15.25 -15.06 3.69
C ARG A 292 14.22 -15.20 2.58
N ARG A 293 13.02 -15.73 2.90
CA ARG A 293 11.93 -15.87 1.91
C ARG A 293 11.55 -14.55 1.23
N TRP A 294 11.73 -13.40 1.92
CA TRP A 294 11.48 -12.07 1.39
C TRP A 294 12.72 -11.48 0.71
N LEU A 295 13.79 -11.30 1.48
CA LEU A 295 14.99 -10.61 1.02
C LEU A 295 15.62 -11.30 -0.19
N ALA A 296 15.69 -12.63 -0.21
CA ALA A 296 16.25 -13.38 -1.34
C ALA A 296 15.44 -13.26 -2.64
N ARG A 297 14.18 -12.81 -2.55
CA ARG A 297 13.33 -12.52 -3.71
C ARG A 297 13.26 -11.03 -4.06
N GLY A 298 14.04 -10.20 -3.37
CA GLY A 298 14.07 -8.76 -3.57
C GLY A 298 12.84 -8.04 -3.01
N TYR A 299 12.29 -8.54 -1.91
CA TYR A 299 11.26 -7.87 -1.12
C TYR A 299 11.83 -7.45 0.23
N LEU A 300 11.71 -6.17 0.59
CA LEU A 300 12.01 -5.66 1.91
C LEU A 300 10.71 -5.15 2.51
N LEU A 301 10.32 -5.73 3.65
CA LEU A 301 9.08 -5.40 4.36
C LEU A 301 9.44 -4.57 5.59
N LEU A 302 8.98 -3.33 5.61
CA LEU A 302 9.07 -2.45 6.76
C LEU A 302 7.72 -2.45 7.48
N GLN A 303 7.70 -2.93 8.73
CA GLN A 303 6.48 -3.16 9.51
C GLN A 303 6.23 -2.03 10.52
N PRO A 304 4.96 -1.67 10.83
CA PRO A 304 4.65 -0.78 11.95
C PRO A 304 4.91 -1.47 13.32
N PRO A 305 5.28 -0.71 14.35
CA PRO A 305 5.71 0.67 14.27
C PRO A 305 7.04 0.74 13.52
N PHE A 306 7.10 1.51 12.46
CA PHE A 306 8.28 1.57 11.58
C PHE A 306 9.58 1.82 12.32
N TYR A 307 9.48 2.42 13.51
CA TYR A 307 10.58 2.72 14.41
C TYR A 307 10.10 2.70 15.85
N GLU A 308 10.84 2.06 16.75
CA GLU A 308 10.50 1.97 18.17
C GLU A 308 10.78 3.29 18.91
N THR A 309 9.83 4.21 18.90
CA THR A 309 9.78 5.46 19.69
C THR A 309 10.72 6.60 19.32
N LYS A 310 10.20 7.84 19.38
CA LYS A 310 10.91 9.13 19.25
C LYS A 310 12.18 9.27 20.13
N ARG A 311 12.30 8.48 21.19
CA ARG A 311 13.47 8.49 22.09
C ARG A 311 14.77 8.00 21.45
N ARG A 312 14.70 7.11 20.45
CA ARG A 312 15.91 6.56 19.79
C ARG A 312 16.41 7.37 18.60
N MET A 313 15.60 8.28 18.07
CA MET A 313 16.06 9.17 16.96
C MET A 313 17.15 10.17 17.39
N ASN A 314 17.25 10.51 18.68
CA ASN A 314 18.25 11.45 19.21
C ASN A 314 19.52 10.78 19.72
N ILE A 315 19.71 9.48 19.53
CA ILE A 315 20.91 8.77 19.95
C ILE A 315 22.02 8.99 18.93
N SER A 316 23.12 9.58 19.37
CA SER A 316 24.32 9.79 18.55
C SER A 316 24.88 8.47 18.02
N PRO A 317 25.68 8.48 16.91
CA PRO A 317 26.31 7.26 16.38
C PRO A 317 27.15 6.48 17.42
N GLU A 318 27.69 7.16 18.40
CA GLU A 318 28.50 6.56 19.47
C GLU A 318 27.65 5.84 20.54
N GLU A 319 26.50 6.39 20.93
CA GLU A 319 25.56 5.73 21.85
C GLU A 319 24.89 4.51 21.23
N ARG A 320 24.81 4.41 19.90
CA ARG A 320 24.27 3.23 19.19
C ARG A 320 25.14 2.00 19.35
N ARG A 321 26.45 2.17 19.52
CA ARG A 321 27.39 1.05 19.70
C ARG A 321 27.34 0.43 21.08
N SER A 322 26.98 1.18 22.13
CA SER A 322 26.97 0.67 23.52
C SER A 322 25.70 -0.09 23.90
N LYS A 323 24.58 0.09 23.18
CA LYS A 323 23.27 -0.54 23.49
C LYS A 323 22.93 -1.77 22.64
N HIS A 324 23.94 -2.44 22.09
CA HIS A 324 23.76 -3.57 21.16
C HIS A 324 23.27 -4.88 21.82
N ILE A 325 23.09 -4.93 23.14
CA ILE A 325 22.79 -6.18 23.86
C ILE A 325 21.30 -6.33 24.16
N ASP A 326 20.54 -5.25 24.37
CA ASP A 326 19.16 -5.34 24.90
C ASP A 326 18.01 -5.26 23.91
N GLY A 327 18.25 -4.96 22.63
CA GLY A 327 17.19 -4.72 21.65
C GLY A 327 16.74 -5.94 20.83
N ALA A 328 17.41 -7.09 20.98
CA ALA A 328 17.12 -8.28 20.17
C ALA A 328 15.94 -9.12 20.72
N GLU A 329 15.59 -8.96 21.98
CA GLU A 329 14.61 -9.83 22.64
C GLU A 329 13.15 -9.39 22.49
N GLN A 330 12.87 -8.11 22.24
CA GLN A 330 11.48 -7.61 22.20
C GLN A 330 10.73 -7.81 20.87
N CYS A 331 11.43 -8.03 19.76
CA CYS A 331 10.77 -8.36 18.47
C CYS A 331 10.52 -9.87 18.25
N ALA A 332 10.87 -10.72 19.22
CA ALA A 332 10.81 -12.18 19.10
C ALA A 332 9.64 -12.83 19.88
N GLN A 333 8.81 -12.07 20.57
CA GLN A 333 7.80 -12.61 21.50
C GLN A 333 6.34 -12.47 21.04
N ASP A 334 6.04 -12.50 19.74
CA ASP A 334 4.67 -12.81 19.29
C ASP A 334 4.71 -13.93 18.26
N PRO A 335 3.86 -14.98 18.44
CA PRO A 335 3.86 -16.21 17.65
C PRO A 335 3.31 -16.05 16.23
#